data_c7e552dfb281bb7f148d7336b5a8eeef
#
_entry.id   c7e552dfb281bb7f148d7336b5a8eeef
#
_cell.length_a   1.000
_cell.length_b   1.000
_cell.length_c   1.000
_cell.angle_alpha   90.00
_cell.angle_beta   90.00
_cell.angle_gamma   90.00
#
_symmetry.space_group_name_H-M   'P 1'
#
loop_
_entity.id
_entity.type
_entity.pdbx_description
1 polymer ?
#
loop_
_entity_poly.entity_id
_entity_poly.type
_entity_poly.pdbx_seq_one_letter_code
_entity_poly.pdbx_strand_id
1 'polypeptide(L)'
;MIRVMTIDDYDGVYALWKKIKGFGIRSIDDSREGVERFLKRNPTTSVVAVEDGKVVGSILCGHDGRTGFFYHVCVASDYRQHGVGHRMVHFAMKALQAEGINKVSLIAFKSNEAGNEFWHNVGWVERSDVNYYDFVLNEENITNFIK
;
A
#
# COMPACT_ATOMS: atom_id res chain seq x y z
N MET A 1 8.10 -11.18 -10.24
CA MET A 1 8.17 -9.96 -11.07
C MET A 1 7.50 -8.79 -10.37
N ILE A 2 8.16 -7.66 -10.33
CA ILE A 2 7.63 -6.42 -9.75
C ILE A 2 7.28 -5.47 -10.92
N ARG A 3 6.08 -4.95 -10.93
CA ARG A 3 5.65 -4.00 -11.98
C ARG A 3 4.59 -3.04 -11.48
N VAL A 4 4.27 -2.04 -12.30
CA VAL A 4 3.20 -1.09 -12.01
C VAL A 4 1.86 -1.83 -11.94
N MET A 5 1.06 -1.49 -10.94
CA MET A 5 -0.30 -2.02 -10.80
C MET A 5 -1.23 -1.35 -11.79
N THR A 6 -2.10 -2.14 -12.43
CA THR A 6 -3.21 -1.61 -13.23
C THR A 6 -4.53 -2.12 -12.68
N ILE A 7 -5.64 -1.58 -13.17
CA ILE A 7 -6.96 -2.03 -12.71
C ILE A 7 -7.24 -3.50 -13.05
N ASP A 8 -6.55 -4.04 -14.04
CA ASP A 8 -6.66 -5.46 -14.38
C ASP A 8 -6.16 -6.37 -13.24
N ASP A 9 -5.35 -5.82 -12.34
CA ASP A 9 -4.84 -6.56 -11.18
C ASP A 9 -5.82 -6.59 -10.01
N TYR A 10 -6.92 -5.83 -10.09
CA TYR A 10 -7.80 -5.60 -8.94
C TYR A 10 -8.27 -6.88 -8.26
N ASP A 11 -8.77 -7.85 -9.02
CA ASP A 11 -9.32 -9.07 -8.41
C ASP A 11 -8.25 -9.84 -7.63
N GLY A 12 -7.04 -9.95 -8.19
CA GLY A 12 -5.93 -10.62 -7.52
C GLY A 12 -5.44 -9.85 -6.28
N VAL A 13 -5.36 -8.54 -6.39
CA VAL A 13 -4.95 -7.66 -5.29
C VAL A 13 -5.99 -7.71 -4.16
N TYR A 14 -7.26 -7.60 -4.49
CA TYR A 14 -8.34 -7.64 -3.50
C TYR A 14 -8.36 -8.99 -2.78
N ALA A 15 -8.20 -10.09 -3.52
CA ALA A 15 -8.12 -11.42 -2.93
C ALA A 15 -6.93 -11.53 -1.95
N LEU A 16 -5.80 -10.93 -2.29
CA LEU A 16 -4.64 -10.87 -1.39
C LEU A 16 -4.96 -10.09 -0.12
N TRP A 17 -5.54 -8.89 -0.25
CA TRP A 17 -5.89 -8.05 0.91
C TRP A 17 -6.78 -8.79 1.89
N LYS A 18 -7.74 -9.56 1.40
CA LYS A 18 -8.68 -10.30 2.25
C LYS A 18 -8.02 -11.42 3.05
N LYS A 19 -6.80 -11.78 2.71
CA LYS A 19 -6.02 -12.80 3.44
C LYS A 19 -5.06 -12.20 4.46
N ILE A 20 -4.92 -10.88 4.50
CA ILE A 20 -3.99 -10.22 5.41
C ILE A 20 -4.73 -9.84 6.68
N LYS A 21 -4.45 -10.53 7.76
CA LYS A 21 -5.07 -10.27 9.06
C LYS A 21 -4.77 -8.84 9.51
N GLY A 22 -5.78 -8.16 9.99
CA GLY A 22 -5.66 -6.80 10.48
C GLY A 22 -5.82 -5.72 9.43
N PHE A 23 -5.90 -6.07 8.13
CA PHE A 23 -6.17 -5.08 7.09
C PHE A 23 -7.56 -4.49 7.27
N GLY A 24 -7.64 -3.16 7.16
CA GLY A 24 -8.92 -2.46 7.13
C GLY A 24 -9.35 -2.25 5.69
N ILE A 25 -10.34 -3.00 5.24
CA ILE A 25 -10.88 -2.87 3.88
C ILE A 25 -12.01 -1.84 3.93
N ARG A 26 -11.90 -0.79 3.15
CA ARG A 26 -12.91 0.28 3.07
C ARG A 26 -13.87 0.03 1.94
N SER A 27 -15.17 0.07 2.24
CA SER A 27 -16.21 -0.36 1.30
C SER A 27 -16.23 0.44 0.00
N ILE A 28 -15.92 1.74 0.04
CA ILE A 28 -15.92 2.60 -1.15
C ILE A 28 -14.51 2.73 -1.74
N ASP A 29 -13.54 3.12 -0.91
CA ASP A 29 -12.18 3.37 -1.39
C ASP A 29 -11.51 2.13 -1.96
N ASP A 30 -11.80 0.96 -1.38
CA ASP A 30 -11.20 -0.31 -1.80
C ASP A 30 -12.09 -1.10 -2.76
N SER A 31 -13.22 -0.53 -3.19
CA SER A 31 -14.02 -1.10 -4.27
C SER A 31 -13.25 -1.00 -5.59
N ARG A 32 -13.71 -1.73 -6.60
CA ARG A 32 -13.10 -1.64 -7.94
C ARG A 32 -13.09 -0.20 -8.46
N GLU A 33 -14.21 0.51 -8.31
CA GLU A 33 -14.32 1.89 -8.75
C GLU A 33 -13.41 2.83 -7.97
N GLY A 34 -13.29 2.60 -6.66
CA GLY A 34 -12.41 3.40 -5.81
C GLY A 34 -10.95 3.22 -6.16
N VAL A 35 -10.51 1.98 -6.37
CA VAL A 35 -9.14 1.69 -6.77
C VAL A 35 -8.87 2.20 -8.18
N GLU A 36 -9.82 2.05 -9.09
CA GLU A 36 -9.65 2.56 -10.45
C GLU A 36 -9.45 4.07 -10.45
N ARG A 37 -10.24 4.80 -9.67
CA ARG A 37 -10.08 6.26 -9.54
C ARG A 37 -8.71 6.62 -8.98
N PHE A 38 -8.24 5.88 -7.97
CA PHE A 38 -6.93 6.08 -7.37
C PHE A 38 -5.81 5.88 -8.38
N LEU A 39 -5.89 4.79 -9.17
CA LEU A 39 -4.88 4.47 -10.18
C LEU A 39 -4.91 5.45 -11.36
N LYS A 40 -6.07 5.98 -11.72
CA LYS A 40 -6.16 7.02 -12.76
C LYS A 40 -5.48 8.31 -12.32
N ARG A 41 -5.65 8.68 -11.04
CA ARG A 41 -4.98 9.85 -10.49
C ARG A 41 -3.46 9.63 -10.35
N ASN A 42 -3.05 8.40 -10.05
CA ASN A 42 -1.66 8.03 -9.81
C ASN A 42 -1.31 6.81 -10.65
N PRO A 43 -1.08 6.99 -11.97
CA PRO A 43 -1.01 5.84 -12.88
C PRO A 43 0.30 5.05 -12.83
N THR A 44 1.37 5.56 -12.21
CA THR A 44 2.70 4.97 -12.33
C THR A 44 3.33 4.52 -11.00
N THR A 45 2.68 4.78 -9.86
CA THR A 45 3.34 4.64 -8.57
C THR A 45 2.89 3.46 -7.73
N SER A 46 1.72 2.88 -8.00
CA SER A 46 1.27 1.66 -7.30
C SER A 46 1.94 0.43 -7.91
N VAL A 47 2.16 -0.59 -7.09
CA VAL A 47 3.04 -1.72 -7.42
C VAL A 47 2.37 -3.04 -7.11
N VAL A 48 2.58 -4.03 -7.96
CA VAL A 48 2.26 -5.43 -7.66
C VAL A 48 3.50 -6.30 -7.81
N ALA A 49 3.56 -7.33 -6.99
CA ALA A 49 4.49 -8.43 -7.16
C ALA A 49 3.69 -9.63 -7.66
N VAL A 50 4.14 -10.23 -8.75
CA VAL A 50 3.45 -11.34 -9.39
C VAL A 50 4.42 -12.52 -9.53
N GLU A 51 4.01 -13.69 -9.07
CA GLU A 51 4.76 -14.94 -9.20
C GLU A 51 3.83 -16.02 -9.72
N ASP A 52 4.23 -16.70 -10.79
CA ASP A 52 3.46 -17.77 -11.44
C ASP A 52 2.02 -17.30 -11.79
N GLY A 53 1.91 -16.06 -12.29
CA GLY A 53 0.64 -15.47 -12.69
C GLY A 53 -0.26 -15.05 -11.52
N LYS A 54 0.24 -15.10 -10.28
CA LYS A 54 -0.53 -14.81 -9.09
C LYS A 54 0.03 -13.56 -8.39
N VAL A 55 -0.86 -12.67 -7.94
CA VAL A 55 -0.47 -11.51 -7.14
C VAL A 55 -0.04 -11.98 -5.75
N VAL A 56 1.20 -11.71 -5.39
CA VAL A 56 1.77 -12.10 -4.10
C VAL A 56 2.18 -10.93 -3.24
N GLY A 57 2.07 -9.71 -3.77
CA GLY A 57 2.34 -8.49 -3.00
C GLY A 57 1.75 -7.28 -3.69
N SER A 58 1.51 -6.24 -2.91
CA SER A 58 0.98 -4.98 -3.44
C SER A 58 1.37 -3.79 -2.58
N ILE A 59 1.43 -2.62 -3.22
CA ILE A 59 1.49 -1.31 -2.56
C ILE A 59 0.58 -0.39 -3.37
N LEU A 60 -0.44 0.20 -2.73
CA LEU A 60 -1.11 1.35 -3.30
C LEU A 60 -0.26 2.58 -2.95
N CYS A 61 0.18 3.29 -3.97
CA CYS A 61 1.03 4.46 -3.77
C CYS A 61 0.51 5.61 -4.61
N GLY A 62 0.27 6.73 -3.98
CA GLY A 62 -0.14 7.94 -4.66
C GLY A 62 0.56 9.15 -4.09
N HIS A 63 0.34 10.32 -4.71
CA HIS A 63 0.88 11.58 -4.22
C HIS A 63 -0.04 12.74 -4.58
N ASP A 64 0.15 13.84 -3.86
CA ASP A 64 -0.62 15.07 -4.05
C ASP A 64 0.19 16.18 -4.75
N GLY A 65 1.33 15.84 -5.33
CA GLY A 65 2.27 16.78 -5.92
C GLY A 65 3.37 17.23 -4.95
N ARG A 66 3.27 16.86 -3.67
CA ARG A 66 4.26 17.20 -2.64
C ARG A 66 4.76 15.97 -1.90
N THR A 67 3.85 15.16 -1.38
CA THR A 67 4.17 14.00 -0.56
C THR A 67 3.49 12.77 -1.12
N GLY A 68 4.22 11.67 -1.20
CA GLY A 68 3.67 10.39 -1.53
C GLY A 68 3.12 9.71 -0.28
N PHE A 69 2.26 8.72 -0.47
CA PHE A 69 1.68 7.96 0.61
C PHE A 69 1.47 6.52 0.19
N PHE A 70 1.80 5.58 1.07
CA PHE A 70 1.59 4.15 0.85
C PHE A 70 0.36 3.67 1.60
N TYR A 71 -0.48 2.88 0.92
CA TYR A 71 -1.62 2.17 1.50
C TYR A 71 -1.49 0.69 1.20
N HIS A 72 -2.03 -0.14 2.08
CA HIS A 72 -2.18 -1.58 1.84
C HIS A 72 -0.90 -2.25 1.36
N VAL A 73 0.21 -1.96 2.05
CA VAL A 73 1.49 -2.62 1.78
C VAL A 73 1.42 -4.03 2.34
N CYS A 74 1.57 -5.03 1.48
CA CYS A 74 1.53 -6.41 1.96
C CYS A 74 2.24 -7.38 1.03
N VAL A 75 2.64 -8.51 1.61
CA VAL A 75 3.20 -9.66 0.90
C VAL A 75 2.48 -10.90 1.41
N ALA A 76 2.08 -11.80 0.51
CA ALA A 76 1.46 -13.05 0.87
C ALA A 76 2.38 -13.83 1.82
N SER A 77 1.81 -14.52 2.81
CA SER A 77 2.57 -15.17 3.88
C SER A 77 3.65 -16.14 3.36
N ASP A 78 3.34 -16.88 2.30
CA ASP A 78 4.28 -17.85 1.71
C ASP A 78 5.45 -17.20 1.00
N TYR A 79 5.38 -15.92 0.72
CA TYR A 79 6.40 -15.18 -0.03
C TYR A 79 7.16 -14.17 0.83
N ARG A 80 6.88 -14.14 2.14
CA ARG A 80 7.59 -13.26 3.08
C ARG A 80 9.02 -13.73 3.28
N GLN A 81 9.90 -12.78 3.65
CA GLN A 81 11.32 -13.02 3.92
C GLN A 81 12.12 -13.46 2.68
N HIS A 82 11.61 -13.14 1.48
CA HIS A 82 12.30 -13.38 0.22
C HIS A 82 12.66 -12.05 -0.48
N GLY A 83 12.57 -10.94 0.24
CA GLY A 83 12.92 -9.62 -0.30
C GLY A 83 11.86 -8.97 -1.18
N VAL A 84 10.66 -9.55 -1.29
CA VAL A 84 9.59 -9.01 -2.12
C VAL A 84 9.17 -7.62 -1.64
N GLY A 85 8.95 -7.46 -0.33
CA GLY A 85 8.57 -6.18 0.27
C GLY A 85 9.60 -5.08 0.00
N HIS A 86 10.88 -5.39 0.19
CA HIS A 86 11.97 -4.46 -0.08
C HIS A 86 11.98 -4.01 -1.54
N ARG A 87 11.82 -4.95 -2.47
CA ARG A 87 11.84 -4.64 -3.90
C ARG A 87 10.64 -3.80 -4.31
N MET A 88 9.45 -4.08 -3.75
CA MET A 88 8.25 -3.28 -4.03
C MET A 88 8.40 -1.86 -3.51
N VAL A 89 8.88 -1.70 -2.27
CA VAL A 89 9.10 -0.37 -1.66
C VAL A 89 10.09 0.43 -2.50
N HIS A 90 11.20 -0.19 -2.89
CA HIS A 90 12.21 0.46 -3.73
C HIS A 90 11.60 0.90 -5.06
N PHE A 91 10.81 0.04 -5.70
CA PHE A 91 10.15 0.35 -6.98
C PHE A 91 9.22 1.56 -6.82
N ALA A 92 8.36 1.56 -5.80
CA ALA A 92 7.42 2.66 -5.56
C ALA A 92 8.14 3.97 -5.26
N MET A 93 9.20 3.92 -4.46
CA MET A 93 9.99 5.12 -4.14
C MET A 93 10.67 5.68 -5.38
N LYS A 94 11.21 4.83 -6.25
CA LYS A 94 11.78 5.26 -7.53
C LYS A 94 10.75 5.91 -8.42
N ALA A 95 9.55 5.34 -8.48
CA ALA A 95 8.45 5.89 -9.27
C ALA A 95 8.03 7.28 -8.75
N LEU A 96 7.97 7.45 -7.43
CA LEU A 96 7.69 8.76 -6.82
C LEU A 96 8.79 9.77 -7.15
N GLN A 97 10.05 9.36 -7.07
CA GLN A 97 11.17 10.24 -7.42
C GLN A 97 11.09 10.70 -8.87
N ALA A 98 10.70 9.81 -9.78
CA ALA A 98 10.52 10.15 -11.19
C ALA A 98 9.42 11.20 -11.39
N GLU A 99 8.46 11.29 -10.47
CA GLU A 99 7.39 12.29 -10.47
C GLU A 99 7.79 13.58 -9.73
N GLY A 100 9.05 13.68 -9.27
CA GLY A 100 9.52 14.85 -8.53
C GLY A 100 9.12 14.89 -7.06
N ILE A 101 8.66 13.78 -6.51
CA ILE A 101 8.23 13.71 -5.11
C ILE A 101 9.44 13.43 -4.22
N ASN A 102 9.59 14.20 -3.16
CA ASN A 102 10.78 14.18 -2.31
C ASN A 102 10.58 13.50 -0.95
N LYS A 103 9.37 13.13 -0.62
CA LYS A 103 9.06 12.46 0.65
C LYS A 103 7.86 11.54 0.49
N VAL A 104 7.89 10.40 1.19
CA VAL A 104 6.77 9.47 1.23
C VAL A 104 6.49 9.10 2.68
N SER A 105 5.22 8.92 3.00
CA SER A 105 4.75 8.59 4.36
C SER A 105 3.82 7.40 4.33
N LEU A 106 3.64 6.78 5.48
CA LEU A 106 2.63 5.75 5.68
C LEU A 106 2.18 5.77 7.14
N ILE A 107 1.08 5.09 7.40
CA ILE A 107 0.55 4.91 8.74
C ILE A 107 0.51 3.41 9.01
N ALA A 108 1.06 3.00 10.14
CA ALA A 108 1.01 1.62 10.61
C ALA A 108 0.44 1.61 12.03
N PHE A 109 -0.43 0.65 12.32
CA PHE A 109 -0.90 0.47 13.69
C PHE A 109 0.28 0.13 14.59
N LYS A 110 0.29 0.70 15.80
CA LYS A 110 1.35 0.39 16.78
C LYS A 110 1.39 -1.09 17.12
N SER A 111 0.24 -1.76 17.10
CA SER A 111 0.12 -3.19 17.39
C SER A 111 0.70 -4.10 16.30
N ASN A 112 0.97 -3.55 15.11
CA ASN A 112 1.58 -4.31 14.01
C ASN A 112 3.10 -4.36 14.19
N GLU A 113 3.56 -5.22 15.07
CA GLU A 113 4.99 -5.29 15.43
C GLU A 113 5.87 -5.65 14.25
N ALA A 114 5.47 -6.66 13.48
CA ALA A 114 6.24 -7.12 12.30
C ALA A 114 6.33 -6.03 11.24
N GLY A 115 5.22 -5.32 10.99
CA GLY A 115 5.21 -4.21 10.04
C GLY A 115 6.11 -3.07 10.47
N ASN A 116 6.03 -2.68 11.75
CA ASN A 116 6.87 -1.60 12.28
C ASN A 116 8.35 -1.98 12.23
N GLU A 117 8.68 -3.23 12.57
CA GLU A 117 10.05 -3.72 12.44
C GLU A 117 10.55 -3.63 11.00
N PHE A 118 9.71 -4.02 10.04
CA PHE A 118 10.05 -3.91 8.61
C PHE A 118 10.42 -2.48 8.24
N TRP A 119 9.58 -1.50 8.64
CA TRP A 119 9.83 -0.10 8.28
C TRP A 119 11.10 0.44 8.91
N HIS A 120 11.37 0.08 10.17
CA HIS A 120 12.64 0.46 10.81
C HIS A 120 13.84 -0.14 10.07
N ASN A 121 13.72 -1.42 9.68
CA ASN A 121 14.83 -2.12 9.01
C ASN A 121 15.13 -1.58 7.62
N VAL A 122 14.13 -1.06 6.91
CA VAL A 122 14.35 -0.47 5.59
C VAL A 122 14.70 1.02 5.65
N GLY A 123 14.90 1.56 6.85
CA GLY A 123 15.41 2.92 7.04
C GLY A 123 14.37 4.01 7.15
N TRP A 124 13.11 3.68 7.31
CA TRP A 124 12.08 4.70 7.53
C TRP A 124 12.11 5.19 8.97
N VAL A 125 11.80 6.47 9.16
CA VAL A 125 11.89 7.15 10.44
C VAL A 125 10.50 7.26 11.07
N GLU A 126 10.33 6.65 12.26
CA GLU A 126 9.11 6.83 13.04
C GLU A 126 9.07 8.26 13.59
N ARG A 127 7.95 8.95 13.42
CA ARG A 127 7.77 10.33 13.88
C ARG A 127 6.97 10.34 15.16
N SER A 128 7.64 10.60 16.29
CA SER A 128 6.99 10.73 17.59
C SER A 128 6.68 12.19 17.95
N ASP A 129 7.14 13.12 17.10
CA ASP A 129 7.02 14.57 17.32
C ASP A 129 5.78 15.19 16.69
N VAL A 130 4.93 14.38 16.03
CA VAL A 130 3.72 14.87 15.35
C VAL A 130 2.50 14.11 15.85
N ASN A 131 1.35 14.78 15.81
CA ASN A 131 0.06 14.13 16.00
C ASN A 131 -0.59 13.93 14.65
N TYR A 132 -1.29 12.81 14.48
CA TYR A 132 -2.05 12.53 13.29
C TYR A 132 -3.52 12.82 13.54
N TYR A 133 -4.15 13.57 12.65
CA TYR A 133 -5.58 13.87 12.72
C TYR A 133 -6.25 13.44 11.44
N ASP A 134 -7.40 12.79 11.53
CA ASP A 134 -8.23 12.54 10.37
C ASP A 134 -9.68 12.89 10.65
N PHE A 135 -10.46 13.01 9.59
CA PHE A 135 -11.88 13.30 9.70
C PHE A 135 -12.61 12.56 8.58
N VAL A 136 -13.60 11.77 8.92
CA VAL A 136 -14.38 11.00 7.94
C VAL A 136 -15.34 11.94 7.21
N LEU A 137 -15.20 12.03 5.89
CA LEU A 137 -16.07 12.89 5.06
C LEU A 137 -17.29 12.14 4.52
N ASN A 138 -17.23 10.82 4.44
CA ASN A 138 -18.32 9.99 3.95
C ASN A 138 -18.48 8.76 4.86
N GLU A 139 -19.51 8.76 5.68
CA GLU A 139 -19.78 7.70 6.64
C GLU A 139 -20.18 6.37 5.99
N GLU A 140 -20.52 6.37 4.71
CA GLU A 140 -20.84 5.15 3.97
C GLU A 140 -19.57 4.37 3.57
N ASN A 141 -18.40 5.00 3.67
CA ASN A 141 -17.12 4.35 3.42
C ASN A 141 -16.70 3.58 4.68
N ILE A 142 -17.26 2.41 4.85
CA ILE A 142 -17.16 1.62 6.07
C ILE A 142 -15.89 0.76 6.05
N THR A 143 -15.14 0.76 7.14
CA THR A 143 -13.94 -0.07 7.28
C THR A 143 -14.29 -1.38 7.97
N ASN A 144 -13.96 -2.49 7.31
CA ASN A 144 -14.09 -3.83 7.87
C ASN A 144 -12.69 -4.43 8.02
N PHE A 145 -12.33 -4.83 9.24
CA PHE A 145 -11.01 -5.41 9.50
C PHE A 145 -11.03 -6.92 9.26
N ILE A 146 -10.02 -7.40 8.57
CA ILE A 146 -9.84 -8.83 8.28
C ILE A 146 -9.36 -9.53 9.56
N LYS A 147 -10.08 -10.60 9.95
CA LYS A 147 -9.80 -11.36 11.17
C LYS A 147 -9.05 -12.64 10.91
#